data_b8102f26b1f7173749da80f17d1f6197
#
_entry.id   b8102f26b1f7173749da80f17d1f6197
#
_cell.length_a   1.000
_cell.length_b   1.000
_cell.length_c   1.000
_cell.angle_alpha   90.00
_cell.angle_beta   90.00
_cell.angle_gamma   90.00
#
_symmetry.space_group_name_H-M   'P 1'
#
loop_
_entity.id
_entity.type
_entity.pdbx_description
1 polymer ?
#
loop_
_entity_poly.entity_id
_entity_poly.type
_entity_poly.pdbx_seq_one_letter_code
_entity_poly.pdbx_strand_id
1 'polypeptide(L)'
;MLILAVDTSTNVGSAALYSSETGLVGEVTLNIKRTHSENIMAAVDYLLKLTEHTINDVDKFAVSIGPGSFTGIRIGVAVVKGLAYSTGKTIAGINELDAIAYGANETDCEIIPIIDARKERGYYSRYSYENGKLVRQDEYGVGEIREYLEDKKDKKILFLGDGALKYQNLIKEIMGDNAKFAMKSLSLPKASVIAEISEKQEDNLYT
;
A
#
# COMPACT_ATOMS: atom_id res chain seq x y z
N MET A 1 5.94 -13.08 -16.00
CA MET A 1 5.16 -13.47 -14.80
C MET A 1 4.00 -12.51 -14.65
N LEU A 2 2.77 -13.05 -14.50
CA LEU A 2 1.55 -12.27 -14.31
C LEU A 2 1.16 -12.30 -12.82
N ILE A 3 1.01 -11.13 -12.19
CA ILE A 3 0.73 -10.99 -10.77
C ILE A 3 -0.62 -10.33 -10.57
N LEU A 4 -1.49 -10.94 -9.78
CA LEU A 4 -2.73 -10.32 -9.30
C LEU A 4 -2.55 -9.86 -7.86
N ALA A 5 -2.66 -8.57 -7.63
CA ALA A 5 -2.56 -7.98 -6.30
C ALA A 5 -3.89 -7.42 -5.81
N VAL A 6 -4.08 -7.47 -4.50
CA VAL A 6 -5.28 -6.94 -3.82
C VAL A 6 -4.86 -6.13 -2.60
N ASP A 7 -5.49 -4.99 -2.42
CA ASP A 7 -5.42 -4.20 -1.20
C ASP A 7 -6.80 -3.81 -0.69
N THR A 8 -7.00 -4.05 0.59
CA THR A 8 -8.20 -3.67 1.34
C THR A 8 -7.85 -3.15 2.74
N SER A 9 -6.59 -2.74 2.92
CA SER A 9 -6.01 -2.34 4.23
C SER A 9 -6.57 -1.03 4.78
N THR A 10 -7.18 -0.19 3.92
CA THR A 10 -7.76 1.11 4.30
C THR A 10 -9.25 1.18 3.90
N ASN A 11 -9.82 2.40 3.84
CA ASN A 11 -11.16 2.61 3.26
C ASN A 11 -11.18 2.51 1.72
N VAL A 12 -10.03 2.43 1.11
CA VAL A 12 -9.84 2.23 -0.33
C VAL A 12 -9.66 0.75 -0.60
N GLY A 13 -10.39 0.20 -1.56
CA GLY A 13 -10.16 -1.15 -2.08
C GLY A 13 -9.50 -1.04 -3.46
N SER A 14 -8.46 -1.82 -3.71
CA SER A 14 -7.75 -1.84 -4.98
C SER A 14 -7.43 -3.27 -5.42
N ALA A 15 -7.55 -3.53 -6.73
CA ALA A 15 -7.08 -4.77 -7.36
C ALA A 15 -6.31 -4.41 -8.63
N ALA A 16 -5.17 -5.04 -8.85
CA ALA A 16 -4.32 -4.80 -10.02
C ALA A 16 -3.81 -6.10 -10.64
N LEU A 17 -3.69 -6.09 -11.96
CA LEU A 17 -2.99 -7.08 -12.75
C LEU A 17 -1.69 -6.46 -13.28
N TYR A 18 -0.56 -7.09 -13.00
CA TYR A 18 0.77 -6.61 -13.33
C TYR A 18 1.56 -7.69 -14.06
N SER A 19 2.26 -7.32 -15.10
CA SER A 19 3.18 -8.18 -15.82
C SER A 19 4.63 -7.77 -15.57
N SER A 20 5.50 -8.72 -15.25
CA SER A 20 6.94 -8.46 -15.11
C SER A 20 7.61 -7.98 -16.41
N GLU A 21 6.97 -8.16 -17.55
CA GLU A 21 7.51 -7.74 -18.86
C GLU A 21 7.04 -6.34 -19.26
N THR A 22 5.76 -6.04 -19.03
CA THR A 22 5.13 -4.81 -19.54
C THR A 22 4.70 -3.83 -18.45
N GLY A 23 4.81 -4.20 -17.17
CA GLY A 23 4.36 -3.39 -16.04
C GLY A 23 2.87 -3.54 -15.76
N LEU A 24 2.21 -2.45 -15.38
CA LEU A 24 0.79 -2.45 -15.05
C LEU A 24 -0.07 -2.79 -16.28
N VAL A 25 -0.82 -3.89 -16.20
CA VAL A 25 -1.80 -4.30 -17.20
C VAL A 25 -3.14 -3.60 -16.97
N GLY A 26 -3.57 -3.52 -15.71
CA GLY A 26 -4.79 -2.81 -15.33
C GLY A 26 -4.94 -2.71 -13.83
N GLU A 27 -5.66 -1.69 -13.36
CA GLU A 27 -5.96 -1.46 -11.94
C GLU A 27 -7.38 -0.93 -11.77
N VAL A 28 -8.08 -1.43 -10.76
CA VAL A 28 -9.37 -0.91 -10.29
C VAL A 28 -9.19 -0.46 -8.86
N THR A 29 -9.36 0.85 -8.61
CA THR A 29 -9.28 1.45 -7.27
C THR A 29 -10.61 2.10 -6.92
N LEU A 30 -11.21 1.70 -5.80
CA LEU A 30 -12.52 2.16 -5.35
C LEU A 30 -12.40 2.79 -3.96
N ASN A 31 -12.75 4.07 -3.85
CA ASN A 31 -12.84 4.78 -2.58
C ASN A 31 -14.32 5.03 -2.26
N ILE A 32 -15.02 3.99 -1.81
CA ILE A 32 -16.46 4.03 -1.54
C ILE A 32 -16.77 3.49 -0.14
N LYS A 33 -17.77 4.07 0.53
CA LYS A 33 -18.24 3.68 1.87
C LYS A 33 -19.01 2.34 1.89
N ARG A 34 -18.63 1.36 1.08
CA ARG A 34 -19.23 0.02 1.07
C ARG A 34 -18.25 -1.02 1.59
N THR A 35 -18.76 -2.14 2.04
CA THR A 35 -17.95 -3.24 2.55
C THR A 35 -17.00 -3.78 1.48
N HIS A 36 -15.71 -3.82 1.79
CA HIS A 36 -14.67 -4.32 0.87
C HIS A 36 -14.95 -5.75 0.38
N SER A 37 -15.57 -6.59 1.22
CA SER A 37 -15.88 -7.99 0.90
C SER A 37 -16.78 -8.17 -0.32
N GLU A 38 -17.73 -7.24 -0.55
CA GLU A 38 -18.66 -7.33 -1.69
C GLU A 38 -18.05 -6.81 -3.00
N ASN A 39 -17.12 -5.88 -2.90
CA ASN A 39 -16.63 -5.14 -4.06
C ASN A 39 -15.31 -5.67 -4.59
N ILE A 40 -14.44 -6.25 -3.74
CA ILE A 40 -13.10 -6.62 -4.18
C ILE A 40 -13.11 -7.80 -5.17
N MET A 41 -13.95 -8.80 -4.95
CA MET A 41 -14.10 -9.91 -5.91
C MET A 41 -14.71 -9.45 -7.23
N ALA A 42 -15.68 -8.51 -7.16
CA ALA A 42 -16.26 -7.92 -8.38
C ALA A 42 -15.21 -7.09 -9.15
N ALA A 43 -14.33 -6.37 -8.44
CA ALA A 43 -13.23 -5.64 -9.06
C ALA A 43 -12.21 -6.57 -9.73
N VAL A 44 -11.87 -7.68 -9.09
CA VAL A 44 -10.99 -8.72 -9.67
C VAL A 44 -11.62 -9.34 -10.92
N ASP A 45 -12.87 -9.76 -10.85
CA ASP A 45 -13.59 -10.34 -11.99
C ASP A 45 -13.69 -9.36 -13.17
N TYR A 46 -14.02 -8.10 -12.87
CA TYR A 46 -14.10 -7.04 -13.88
C TYR A 46 -12.72 -6.77 -14.52
N LEU A 47 -11.67 -6.70 -13.71
CA LEU A 47 -10.31 -6.49 -14.19
C LEU A 47 -9.86 -7.61 -15.12
N LEU A 48 -10.01 -8.87 -14.71
CA LEU A 48 -9.64 -10.03 -15.53
C LEU A 48 -10.41 -10.05 -16.87
N LYS A 49 -11.71 -9.74 -16.84
CA LYS A 49 -12.53 -9.67 -18.08
C LYS A 49 -12.06 -8.57 -19.03
N LEU A 50 -11.77 -7.36 -18.52
CA LEU A 50 -11.31 -6.24 -19.35
C LEU A 50 -9.93 -6.48 -19.97
N THR A 51 -9.08 -7.20 -19.26
CA THR A 51 -7.72 -7.51 -19.72
C THR A 51 -7.61 -8.82 -20.51
N GLU A 52 -8.75 -9.48 -20.77
CA GLU A 52 -8.84 -10.76 -21.48
C GLU A 52 -8.02 -11.89 -20.85
N HIS A 53 -7.88 -11.84 -19.50
CA HIS A 53 -7.20 -12.88 -18.73
C HIS A 53 -8.20 -13.67 -17.88
N THR A 54 -7.77 -14.86 -17.49
CA THR A 54 -8.46 -15.71 -16.51
C THR A 54 -7.63 -15.83 -15.23
N ILE A 55 -8.24 -16.33 -14.16
CA ILE A 55 -7.52 -16.54 -12.90
C ILE A 55 -6.40 -17.59 -13.04
N ASN A 56 -6.50 -18.50 -14.02
CA ASN A 56 -5.50 -19.52 -14.28
C ASN A 56 -4.23 -18.97 -14.97
N ASP A 57 -4.33 -17.80 -15.61
CA ASP A 57 -3.20 -17.13 -16.26
C ASP A 57 -2.30 -16.42 -15.23
N VAL A 58 -2.81 -16.22 -14.00
CA VAL A 58 -2.06 -15.61 -12.91
C VAL A 58 -0.98 -16.56 -12.41
N ASP A 59 0.26 -16.09 -12.33
CA ASP A 59 1.41 -16.87 -11.86
C ASP A 59 1.62 -16.72 -10.34
N LYS A 60 1.31 -15.54 -9.79
CA LYS A 60 1.53 -15.19 -8.38
C LYS A 60 0.45 -14.25 -7.88
N PHE A 61 0.08 -14.38 -6.63
CA PHE A 61 -0.80 -13.45 -5.94
C PHE A 61 -0.02 -12.56 -4.97
N ALA A 62 -0.50 -11.33 -4.77
CA ALA A 62 0.05 -10.43 -3.77
C ALA A 62 -1.07 -9.75 -2.97
N VAL A 63 -0.82 -9.43 -1.71
CA VAL A 63 -1.81 -8.78 -0.85
C VAL A 63 -1.15 -7.89 0.18
N SER A 64 -1.79 -6.76 0.50
CA SER A 64 -1.40 -5.97 1.67
C SER A 64 -1.69 -6.76 2.95
N ILE A 65 -0.66 -6.89 3.80
CA ILE A 65 -0.77 -7.48 5.14
C ILE A 65 -0.93 -6.43 6.23
N GLY A 66 -1.16 -5.18 5.86
CA GLY A 66 -1.24 -4.02 6.74
C GLY A 66 0.12 -3.37 7.00
N PRO A 67 0.15 -2.42 7.93
CA PRO A 67 -0.89 -2.03 8.88
C PRO A 67 -2.11 -1.35 8.25
N GLY A 68 -3.24 -1.34 9.00
CA GLY A 68 -4.47 -0.68 8.54
C GLY A 68 -5.73 -1.22 9.21
N SER A 69 -6.83 -1.23 8.47
CA SER A 69 -8.11 -1.77 8.92
C SER A 69 -8.03 -3.27 9.17
N PHE A 70 -8.19 -3.71 10.41
CA PHE A 70 -8.16 -5.11 10.79
C PHE A 70 -9.15 -5.99 10.00
N THR A 71 -10.37 -5.49 9.79
CA THR A 71 -11.38 -6.19 8.99
C THR A 71 -10.99 -6.20 7.51
N GLY A 72 -10.53 -5.06 7.00
CA GLY A 72 -10.12 -4.93 5.60
C GLY A 72 -8.99 -5.90 5.26
N ILE A 73 -7.90 -5.89 6.03
CA ILE A 73 -6.75 -6.78 5.83
C ILE A 73 -7.19 -8.24 5.78
N ARG A 74 -8.05 -8.68 6.71
CA ARG A 74 -8.56 -10.07 6.72
C ARG A 74 -9.36 -10.43 5.47
N ILE A 75 -10.15 -9.50 4.94
CA ILE A 75 -10.91 -9.69 3.70
C ILE A 75 -9.94 -9.91 2.53
N GLY A 76 -8.97 -9.01 2.31
CA GLY A 76 -7.99 -9.13 1.25
C GLY A 76 -7.19 -10.43 1.32
N VAL A 77 -6.66 -10.73 2.51
CA VAL A 77 -5.90 -11.97 2.76
C VAL A 77 -6.76 -13.22 2.52
N ALA A 78 -8.02 -13.24 2.96
CA ALA A 78 -8.90 -14.38 2.74
C ALA A 78 -9.22 -14.58 1.25
N VAL A 79 -9.51 -13.50 0.52
CA VAL A 79 -9.75 -13.52 -0.92
C VAL A 79 -8.53 -14.07 -1.66
N VAL A 80 -7.36 -13.49 -1.42
CA VAL A 80 -6.12 -13.89 -2.10
C VAL A 80 -5.73 -15.32 -1.76
N LYS A 81 -5.86 -15.75 -0.49
CA LYS A 81 -5.64 -17.15 -0.09
C LYS A 81 -6.61 -18.12 -0.79
N GLY A 82 -7.89 -17.75 -0.92
CA GLY A 82 -8.87 -18.57 -1.63
C GLY A 82 -8.52 -18.74 -3.12
N LEU A 83 -8.14 -17.65 -3.79
CA LEU A 83 -7.73 -17.67 -5.19
C LEU A 83 -6.44 -18.48 -5.39
N ALA A 84 -5.44 -18.26 -4.57
CA ALA A 84 -4.17 -18.98 -4.63
C ALA A 84 -4.35 -20.48 -4.36
N TYR A 85 -5.15 -20.84 -3.36
CA TYR A 85 -5.47 -22.22 -3.06
C TYR A 85 -6.16 -22.93 -4.23
N SER A 86 -7.12 -22.26 -4.87
CA SER A 86 -7.86 -22.83 -6.01
C SER A 86 -7.01 -23.03 -7.26
N THR A 87 -5.93 -22.27 -7.41
CA THR A 87 -5.04 -22.29 -8.58
C THR A 87 -3.69 -22.99 -8.31
N GLY A 88 -3.39 -23.31 -7.04
CA GLY A 88 -2.09 -23.88 -6.65
C GLY A 88 -0.92 -22.90 -6.78
N LYS A 89 -1.19 -21.58 -6.73
CA LYS A 89 -0.19 -20.52 -6.90
C LYS A 89 0.27 -19.95 -5.56
N THR A 90 1.41 -19.28 -5.57
CA THR A 90 2.02 -18.68 -4.38
C THR A 90 1.47 -17.31 -4.04
N ILE A 91 1.72 -16.85 -2.81
CA ILE A 91 1.27 -15.52 -2.30
C ILE A 91 2.45 -14.77 -1.69
N ALA A 92 2.56 -13.49 -2.04
CA ALA A 92 3.40 -12.53 -1.34
C ALA A 92 2.56 -11.59 -0.47
N GLY A 93 2.99 -11.40 0.78
CA GLY A 93 2.41 -10.40 1.69
C GLY A 93 3.29 -9.16 1.76
N ILE A 94 2.73 -8.00 1.45
CA ILE A 94 3.45 -6.73 1.38
C ILE A 94 2.99 -5.82 2.53
N ASN A 95 3.95 -5.21 3.22
CA ASN A 95 3.66 -4.20 4.23
C ASN A 95 3.10 -2.94 3.56
N GLU A 96 1.99 -2.41 4.09
CA GLU A 96 1.29 -1.27 3.51
C GLU A 96 2.11 0.02 3.57
N LEU A 97 2.92 0.22 4.60
CA LEU A 97 3.80 1.39 4.68
C LEU A 97 4.88 1.37 3.60
N ASP A 98 5.43 0.18 3.30
CA ASP A 98 6.39 0.01 2.22
C ASP A 98 5.74 0.33 0.87
N ALA A 99 4.51 -0.17 0.63
CA ALA A 99 3.78 0.10 -0.60
C ALA A 99 3.48 1.59 -0.79
N ILE A 100 3.01 2.26 0.25
CA ILE A 100 2.74 3.70 0.19
C ILE A 100 4.04 4.49 -0.06
N ALA A 101 5.13 4.16 0.63
CA ALA A 101 6.42 4.84 0.46
C ALA A 101 7.00 4.62 -0.95
N TYR A 102 6.90 3.40 -1.49
CA TYR A 102 7.37 3.07 -2.84
C TYR A 102 6.64 3.87 -3.93
N GLY A 103 5.35 4.17 -3.71
CA GLY A 103 4.55 4.99 -4.62
C GLY A 103 4.93 6.49 -4.65
N ALA A 104 5.88 6.94 -3.82
CA ALA A 104 6.23 8.35 -3.69
C ALA A 104 7.16 8.89 -4.79
N ASN A 105 7.68 8.08 -5.68
CA ASN A 105 8.78 8.39 -6.60
C ASN A 105 10.07 8.87 -5.89
N GLU A 106 11.20 8.83 -6.60
CA GLU A 106 12.47 9.30 -6.08
C GLU A 106 12.44 10.80 -5.76
N THR A 107 12.90 11.17 -4.57
CA THR A 107 12.90 12.54 -4.07
C THR A 107 14.09 12.76 -3.13
N ASP A 108 14.56 14.01 -3.04
CA ASP A 108 15.59 14.43 -2.08
C ASP A 108 15.06 14.56 -0.63
N CYS A 109 13.75 14.43 -0.44
CA CYS A 109 13.15 14.45 0.89
C CYS A 109 13.16 13.04 1.50
N GLU A 110 13.26 12.97 2.84
CA GLU A 110 12.86 11.76 3.53
C GLU A 110 11.35 11.53 3.34
N ILE A 111 10.89 10.30 3.34
CA ILE A 111 9.51 9.91 3.07
C ILE A 111 8.93 9.30 4.34
N ILE A 112 7.78 9.80 4.80
CA ILE A 112 7.06 9.21 5.94
C ILE A 112 5.62 8.93 5.50
N PRO A 113 5.29 7.67 5.15
CA PRO A 113 3.90 7.24 5.05
C PRO A 113 3.27 7.22 6.43
N ILE A 114 2.03 7.72 6.53
CA ILE A 114 1.23 7.66 7.77
C ILE A 114 -0.14 7.07 7.43
N ILE A 115 -0.48 5.98 8.10
CA ILE A 115 -1.80 5.35 8.06
C ILE A 115 -2.55 5.69 9.36
N ASP A 116 -3.82 6.08 9.26
CA ASP A 116 -4.62 6.50 10.41
C ASP A 116 -4.85 5.36 11.41
N ALA A 117 -4.32 5.49 12.62
CA ALA A 117 -4.58 4.60 13.75
C ALA A 117 -5.61 5.18 14.75
N ARG A 118 -6.33 6.25 14.35
CA ARG A 118 -7.29 7.03 15.13
C ARG A 118 -6.67 7.83 16.29
N LYS A 119 -7.39 8.85 16.80
CA LYS A 119 -7.01 9.67 17.96
C LYS A 119 -5.60 10.28 17.83
N GLU A 120 -5.29 10.90 16.69
CA GLU A 120 -3.98 11.51 16.38
C GLU A 120 -2.79 10.53 16.44
N ARG A 121 -3.07 9.24 16.41
CA ARG A 121 -2.07 8.19 16.26
C ARG A 121 -2.00 7.73 14.81
N GLY A 122 -0.82 7.33 14.39
CA GLY A 122 -0.55 6.78 13.07
C GLY A 122 0.28 5.52 13.14
N TYR A 123 0.13 4.63 12.16
CA TYR A 123 1.19 3.71 11.80
C TYR A 123 2.14 4.46 10.89
N TYR A 124 3.44 4.30 11.09
CA TYR A 124 4.46 5.04 10.37
C TYR A 124 5.77 4.25 10.26
N SER A 125 6.60 4.66 9.34
CA SER A 125 8.01 4.37 9.24
C SER A 125 8.65 5.47 8.40
N ARG A 126 9.98 5.58 8.40
CA ARG A 126 10.70 6.58 7.61
C ARG A 126 11.56 5.90 6.57
N TYR A 127 11.60 6.50 5.38
CA TYR A 127 12.33 5.99 4.22
C TYR A 127 13.14 7.10 3.58
N SER A 128 14.18 6.72 2.87
CA SER A 128 14.94 7.59 1.96
C SER A 128 15.34 6.84 0.70
N TYR A 129 15.59 7.55 -0.39
CA TYR A 129 16.22 6.97 -1.55
C TYR A 129 17.74 6.98 -1.41
N GLU A 130 18.36 5.83 -1.57
CA GLU A 130 19.80 5.63 -1.54
C GLU A 130 20.22 4.88 -2.82
N ASN A 131 20.99 5.56 -3.69
CA ASN A 131 21.41 4.99 -4.98
C ASN A 131 20.24 4.48 -5.85
N GLY A 132 19.14 5.23 -5.90
CA GLY A 132 17.93 4.89 -6.67
C GLY A 132 17.07 3.78 -6.05
N LYS A 133 17.36 3.35 -4.82
CA LYS A 133 16.57 2.36 -4.08
C LYS A 133 15.92 2.98 -2.85
N LEU A 134 14.66 2.66 -2.65
CA LEU A 134 13.97 3.02 -1.42
C LEU A 134 14.48 2.17 -0.25
N VAL A 135 14.99 2.82 0.79
CA VAL A 135 15.54 2.18 1.99
C VAL A 135 14.77 2.64 3.21
N ARG A 136 14.30 1.68 4.00
CA ARG A 136 13.64 1.97 5.28
C ARG A 136 14.68 2.38 6.33
N GLN A 137 14.45 3.51 6.99
CA GLN A 137 15.36 4.13 7.95
C GLN A 137 14.93 3.89 9.41
N ASP A 138 13.62 3.76 9.67
CA ASP A 138 13.08 3.50 11.00
C ASP A 138 12.33 2.15 11.01
N GLU A 139 12.23 1.51 12.17
CA GLU A 139 11.35 0.36 12.34
C GLU A 139 9.86 0.77 12.17
N TYR A 140 9.01 -0.19 11.84
CA TYR A 140 7.57 0.06 11.80
C TYR A 140 7.05 0.41 13.19
N GLY A 141 6.38 1.55 13.30
CA GLY A 141 5.86 2.07 14.56
C GLY A 141 4.36 2.36 14.51
N VAL A 142 3.79 2.44 15.71
CA VAL A 142 2.45 2.96 15.93
C VAL A 142 2.44 3.81 17.19
N GLY A 143 2.02 5.06 17.09
CA GLY A 143 2.05 5.98 18.23
C GLY A 143 1.47 7.33 17.89
N GLU A 144 1.62 8.28 18.82
CA GLU A 144 1.22 9.65 18.61
C GLU A 144 2.10 10.31 17.55
N ILE A 145 1.45 10.93 16.57
CA ILE A 145 2.16 11.58 15.45
C ILE A 145 3.06 12.70 15.96
N ARG A 146 2.62 13.44 17.01
CA ARG A 146 3.40 14.51 17.61
C ARG A 146 4.71 14.00 18.19
N GLU A 147 4.66 12.94 18.98
CA GLU A 147 5.87 12.35 19.58
C GLU A 147 6.86 11.83 18.52
N TYR A 148 6.32 11.16 17.50
CA TYR A 148 7.17 10.60 16.43
C TYR A 148 7.88 11.68 15.61
N LEU A 149 7.27 12.86 15.43
CA LEU A 149 7.83 13.94 14.62
C LEU A 149 8.71 14.93 15.42
N GLU A 150 8.76 14.83 16.75
CA GLU A 150 9.42 15.82 17.60
C GLU A 150 10.92 16.00 17.28
N ASP A 151 11.62 14.91 17.04
CA ASP A 151 13.06 14.87 16.71
C ASP A 151 13.36 15.01 15.20
N LYS A 152 12.34 15.26 14.38
CA LYS A 152 12.47 15.29 12.91
C LYS A 152 12.17 16.68 12.31
N LYS A 153 11.92 17.69 13.15
CA LYS A 153 11.46 19.05 12.76
C LYS A 153 12.38 19.74 11.76
N ASP A 154 13.67 19.49 11.84
CA ASP A 154 14.68 20.13 10.98
C ASP A 154 14.86 19.42 9.62
N LYS A 155 14.17 18.31 9.39
CA LYS A 155 14.26 17.50 8.18
C LYS A 155 13.15 17.84 7.20
N LYS A 156 13.48 17.93 5.91
CA LYS A 156 12.48 18.03 4.84
C LYS A 156 11.86 16.66 4.60
N ILE A 157 10.57 16.53 4.85
CA ILE A 157 9.85 15.25 4.81
C ILE A 157 8.66 15.34 3.87
N LEU A 158 8.53 14.36 3.00
CA LEU A 158 7.36 14.11 2.18
C LEU A 158 6.41 13.17 2.90
N PHE A 159 5.24 13.66 3.27
CA PHE A 159 4.18 12.90 3.92
C PHE A 159 3.15 12.41 2.91
N LEU A 160 2.69 11.16 3.06
CA LEU A 160 1.67 10.54 2.24
C LEU A 160 0.90 9.48 3.05
N GLY A 161 -0.18 8.96 2.48
CA GLY A 161 -1.11 8.07 3.18
C GLY A 161 -2.33 8.80 3.76
N ASP A 162 -3.34 8.04 4.14
CA ASP A 162 -4.62 8.58 4.63
C ASP A 162 -4.49 9.31 5.98
N GLY A 163 -3.59 8.82 6.86
CA GLY A 163 -3.24 9.49 8.11
C GLY A 163 -2.55 10.83 7.88
N ALA A 164 -1.63 10.91 6.91
CA ALA A 164 -0.97 12.16 6.57
C ALA A 164 -1.96 13.22 6.06
N LEU A 165 -2.92 12.81 5.23
CA LEU A 165 -3.98 13.70 4.75
C LEU A 165 -4.91 14.14 5.88
N LYS A 166 -5.31 13.21 6.75
CA LYS A 166 -6.22 13.47 7.86
C LYS A 166 -5.61 14.43 8.90
N TYR A 167 -4.34 14.24 9.22
CA TYR A 167 -3.63 15.01 10.23
C TYR A 167 -2.71 16.09 9.66
N GLN A 168 -2.97 16.54 8.42
CA GLN A 168 -2.15 17.51 7.71
C GLN A 168 -1.92 18.81 8.51
N ASN A 169 -2.94 19.32 9.20
CA ASN A 169 -2.81 20.56 10.00
C ASN A 169 -1.89 20.34 11.21
N LEU A 170 -2.03 19.23 11.92
CA LEU A 170 -1.15 18.84 13.02
C LEU A 170 0.31 18.70 12.55
N ILE A 171 0.53 18.03 11.44
CA ILE A 171 1.86 17.83 10.88
C ILE A 171 2.49 19.17 10.48
N LYS A 172 1.72 20.08 9.86
CA LYS A 172 2.19 21.43 9.51
C LYS A 172 2.49 22.28 10.75
N GLU A 173 1.70 22.16 11.82
CA GLU A 173 1.96 22.84 13.09
C GLU A 173 3.32 22.42 13.68
N ILE A 174 3.66 21.13 13.59
CA ILE A 174 4.89 20.57 14.16
C ILE A 174 6.11 20.88 13.29
N MET A 175 5.99 20.67 11.98
CA MET A 175 7.11 20.64 11.03
C MET A 175 7.30 21.94 10.24
N GLY A 176 6.30 22.85 10.25
CA GLY A 176 6.34 24.09 9.48
C GLY A 176 6.56 23.84 7.97
N ASP A 177 7.47 24.61 7.38
CA ASP A 177 7.81 24.56 5.94
C ASP A 177 8.56 23.29 5.52
N ASN A 178 9.04 22.50 6.47
CA ASN A 178 9.69 21.22 6.25
C ASN A 178 8.71 20.11 5.91
N ALA A 179 7.42 20.28 6.19
CA ALA A 179 6.38 19.34 5.78
C ALA A 179 5.98 19.54 4.32
N LYS A 180 6.24 18.56 3.49
CA LYS A 180 5.69 18.44 2.15
C LYS A 180 4.62 17.35 2.13
N PHE A 181 3.63 17.49 1.29
CA PHE A 181 2.56 16.48 1.16
C PHE A 181 2.45 16.03 -0.29
N ALA A 182 2.38 14.73 -0.48
CA ALA A 182 2.12 14.16 -1.80
C ALA A 182 0.72 14.56 -2.29
N MET A 183 0.50 14.49 -3.60
CA MET A 183 -0.83 14.64 -4.18
C MET A 183 -1.78 13.60 -3.58
N LYS A 184 -3.05 13.96 -3.41
CA LYS A 184 -4.07 13.06 -2.82
C LYS A 184 -4.18 11.73 -3.55
N SER A 185 -4.01 11.72 -4.87
CA SER A 185 -4.04 10.50 -5.69
C SER A 185 -2.85 9.57 -5.44
N LEU A 186 -1.72 10.09 -4.97
CA LEU A 186 -0.55 9.30 -4.59
C LEU A 186 -0.60 8.85 -3.12
N SER A 187 -1.50 9.40 -2.33
CA SER A 187 -1.70 9.02 -0.93
C SER A 187 -2.74 7.90 -0.76
N LEU A 188 -3.29 7.38 -1.84
CA LEU A 188 -4.19 6.23 -1.81
C LEU A 188 -3.39 4.94 -1.97
N PRO A 189 -3.76 3.87 -1.26
CA PRO A 189 -3.23 2.55 -1.50
C PRO A 189 -3.46 2.11 -2.94
N LYS A 190 -2.46 1.43 -3.54
CA LYS A 190 -2.49 0.96 -4.91
C LYS A 190 -2.04 -0.50 -5.00
N ALA A 191 -2.93 -1.35 -5.45
CA ALA A 191 -2.60 -2.76 -5.66
C ALA A 191 -1.51 -2.96 -6.73
N SER A 192 -1.38 -2.04 -7.69
CA SER A 192 -0.30 -2.04 -8.68
C SER A 192 1.08 -1.95 -8.04
N VAL A 193 1.24 -1.12 -7.01
CA VAL A 193 2.50 -0.99 -6.26
C VAL A 193 2.80 -2.26 -5.47
N ILE A 194 1.78 -2.85 -4.84
CA ILE A 194 1.89 -4.15 -4.15
C ILE A 194 2.37 -5.24 -5.11
N ALA A 195 1.80 -5.30 -6.32
CA ALA A 195 2.20 -6.25 -7.34
C ALA A 195 3.68 -6.07 -7.74
N GLU A 196 4.10 -4.83 -8.02
CA GLU A 196 5.46 -4.51 -8.44
C GLU A 196 6.50 -4.84 -7.35
N ILE A 197 6.24 -4.51 -6.09
CA ILE A 197 7.11 -4.87 -4.97
C ILE A 197 7.20 -6.41 -4.85
N SER A 198 6.07 -7.11 -4.99
CA SER A 198 5.99 -8.56 -4.83
C SER A 198 6.76 -9.33 -5.90
N GLU A 199 7.03 -8.73 -7.07
CA GLU A 199 7.81 -9.35 -8.13
C GLU A 199 9.21 -9.79 -7.65
N LYS A 200 9.82 -9.00 -6.77
CA LYS A 200 11.18 -9.22 -6.26
C LYS A 200 11.22 -9.88 -4.88
N GLN A 201 10.06 -10.13 -4.27
CA GLN A 201 9.99 -10.76 -2.96
C GLN A 201 9.78 -12.27 -3.05
N GLU A 202 10.37 -12.99 -2.09
CA GLU A 202 10.06 -14.40 -1.88
C GLU A 202 8.62 -14.58 -1.41
N ASP A 203 8.03 -15.72 -1.74
CA ASP A 203 6.67 -16.07 -1.37
C ASP A 203 6.62 -16.40 0.14
N ASN A 204 5.83 -15.68 0.91
CA ASN A 204 5.92 -15.73 2.36
C ASN A 204 4.59 -15.99 3.11
N LEU A 205 3.48 -16.22 2.41
CA LEU A 205 2.18 -16.44 3.05
C LEU A 205 1.66 -17.89 3.00
N TYR A 206 2.44 -18.84 2.47
CA TYR A 206 2.07 -20.26 2.38
C TYR A 206 2.89 -21.17 3.31
N THR A 207 3.51 -20.62 4.31
CA THR A 207 4.15 -21.41 5.37
C THR A 207 3.39 -21.31 6.67
#